data_0e0721c60d74e45bb4199e714b132bc7
#
_entry.id   0e0721c60d74e45bb4199e714b132bc7
#
_cell.length_a   1.000
_cell.length_b   1.000
_cell.length_c   1.000
_cell.angle_alpha   90.00
_cell.angle_beta   90.00
_cell.angle_gamma   90.00
#
_symmetry.space_group_name_H-M   'P 1'
#
loop_
_entity.id
_entity.type
_entity.pdbx_description
1 polymer ?
#
loop_
_entity_poly.entity_id
_entity_poly.type
_entity_poly.pdbx_seq_one_letter_code
_entity_poly.pdbx_strand_id
1 'polypeptide(L)'
;MKIDGVELRRAAMPLKAPFRTSFGTETTKDVLFVKVVTSESEGWGECVAMSEPRYCSEYTDGAAEVLRKFLIPSLGQLTDPDVHALSATMEQFAGHPMAKAALETAFLDAELRAAGTSMSSYLARWSIAYPRVSRWVSRIRSMSC
;
A
#
# COMPACT_ATOMS: atom_id res chain seq x y z
N MET A 1 -2.63 11.01 14.71
CA MET A 1 -3.62 9.88 14.76
C MET A 1 -2.94 8.65 15.34
N LYS A 2 -3.43 8.09 16.46
CA LYS A 2 -2.80 6.93 17.13
C LYS A 2 -3.10 5.64 16.35
N ILE A 3 -2.08 4.81 16.13
CA ILE A 3 -2.24 3.47 15.58
C ILE A 3 -2.62 2.52 16.71
N ASP A 4 -3.80 1.90 16.62
CA ASP A 4 -4.28 0.91 17.60
C ASP A 4 -3.92 -0.52 17.17
N GLY A 5 -3.74 -0.76 15.87
CA GLY A 5 -3.30 -2.06 15.38
C GLY A 5 -3.08 -2.09 13.86
N VAL A 6 -2.37 -3.14 13.44
CA VAL A 6 -2.18 -3.47 12.02
C VAL A 6 -2.51 -4.94 11.81
N GLU A 7 -3.42 -5.22 10.88
CA GLU A 7 -3.80 -6.59 10.49
C GLU A 7 -3.21 -6.93 9.12
N LEU A 8 -2.67 -8.12 8.99
CA LEU A 8 -2.26 -8.69 7.71
C LEU A 8 -3.27 -9.76 7.29
N ARG A 9 -3.85 -9.62 6.11
CA ARG A 9 -4.81 -10.56 5.54
C ARG A 9 -4.34 -11.04 4.18
N ARG A 10 -4.30 -12.36 3.98
CA ARG A 10 -3.93 -12.97 2.70
C ARG A 10 -5.16 -13.56 2.05
N ALA A 11 -5.34 -13.32 0.75
CA ALA A 11 -6.45 -13.85 -0.03
C ALA A 11 -5.99 -14.31 -1.41
N ALA A 12 -6.52 -15.44 -1.85
CA ALA A 12 -6.40 -15.90 -3.23
C ALA A 12 -7.58 -15.35 -4.03
N MET A 13 -7.32 -14.42 -4.96
CA MET A 13 -8.35 -13.77 -5.76
C MET A 13 -8.36 -14.34 -7.19
N PRO A 14 -9.44 -15.01 -7.61
CA PRO A 14 -9.58 -15.45 -9.00
C PRO A 14 -9.57 -14.25 -9.95
N LEU A 15 -8.79 -14.33 -11.01
CA LEU A 15 -8.77 -13.31 -12.06
C LEU A 15 -9.95 -13.50 -13.01
N LYS A 16 -10.53 -12.39 -13.50
CA LYS A 16 -11.62 -12.42 -14.50
C LYS A 16 -11.17 -13.02 -15.85
N ALA A 17 -9.88 -12.90 -16.15
CA ALA A 17 -9.26 -13.51 -17.33
C ALA A 17 -7.82 -13.93 -16.96
N PRO A 18 -7.27 -14.96 -17.59
CA PRO A 18 -5.89 -15.37 -17.35
C PRO A 18 -4.92 -14.24 -17.70
N PHE A 19 -4.00 -13.95 -16.77
CA PHE A 19 -2.93 -12.98 -16.95
C PHE A 19 -1.66 -13.70 -17.44
N ARG A 20 -1.32 -13.48 -18.72
CA ARG A 20 -0.16 -14.10 -19.37
C ARG A 20 1.04 -13.17 -19.32
N THR A 21 2.16 -13.69 -18.85
CA THR A 21 3.45 -13.00 -18.79
C THR A 21 4.54 -13.87 -19.39
N SER A 22 5.75 -13.33 -19.50
CA SER A 22 6.95 -14.12 -19.88
C SER A 22 7.30 -15.21 -18.85
N PHE A 23 6.78 -15.11 -17.63
CA PHE A 23 7.03 -16.04 -16.51
C PHE A 23 5.97 -17.13 -16.39
N GLY A 24 4.86 -17.04 -17.13
CA GLY A 24 3.76 -17.99 -17.08
C GLY A 24 2.39 -17.36 -17.20
N THR A 25 1.37 -18.15 -16.87
CA THR A 25 -0.03 -17.71 -16.89
C THR A 25 -0.60 -17.81 -15.47
N GLU A 26 -1.09 -16.69 -14.96
CA GLU A 26 -1.78 -16.62 -13.68
C GLU A 26 -3.30 -16.59 -13.87
N THR A 27 -4.01 -17.40 -13.12
CA THR A 27 -5.48 -17.42 -13.07
C THR A 27 -6.02 -16.96 -11.71
N THR A 28 -5.12 -16.91 -10.71
CA THR A 28 -5.43 -16.50 -9.33
C THR A 28 -4.30 -15.63 -8.84
N LYS A 29 -4.64 -14.48 -8.27
CA LYS A 29 -3.66 -13.59 -7.63
C LYS A 29 -3.61 -13.87 -6.13
N ASP A 30 -2.41 -14.08 -5.62
CA ASP A 30 -2.15 -14.15 -4.19
C ASP A 30 -1.94 -12.71 -3.68
N VAL A 31 -2.87 -12.24 -2.87
CA VAL A 31 -2.90 -10.83 -2.43
C VAL A 31 -2.66 -10.76 -0.93
N LEU A 32 -1.73 -9.91 -0.51
CA LEU A 32 -1.51 -9.56 0.87
C LEU A 32 -2.07 -8.16 1.13
N PHE A 33 -3.16 -8.09 1.89
CA PHE A 33 -3.74 -6.84 2.36
C PHE A 33 -3.14 -6.44 3.71
N VAL A 34 -2.93 -5.15 3.86
CA VAL A 34 -2.58 -4.49 5.12
C VAL A 34 -3.76 -3.64 5.54
N LYS A 35 -4.26 -3.84 6.76
CA LYS A 35 -5.28 -2.99 7.36
C LYS A 35 -4.67 -2.27 8.55
N VAL A 36 -4.69 -0.95 8.53
CA VAL A 36 -4.32 -0.10 9.67
C VAL A 36 -5.59 0.30 10.39
N VAL A 37 -5.61 0.09 11.71
CA VAL A 37 -6.69 0.51 12.61
C VAL A 37 -6.16 1.62 13.48
N THR A 38 -6.89 2.73 13.55
CA THR A 38 -6.55 3.89 14.37
C THR A 38 -7.69 4.24 15.30
N SER A 39 -7.47 5.16 16.22
CA SER A 39 -8.53 5.67 17.10
C SER A 39 -9.69 6.36 16.37
N GLU A 40 -9.53 6.76 15.11
CA GLU A 40 -10.47 7.61 14.38
C GLU A 40 -11.06 6.93 13.15
N SER A 41 -10.31 5.99 12.55
CA SER A 41 -10.67 5.36 11.28
C SER A 41 -9.91 4.06 11.06
N GLU A 42 -10.19 3.41 9.94
CA GLU A 42 -9.40 2.30 9.41
C GLU A 42 -9.05 2.53 7.94
N GLY A 43 -7.90 2.02 7.51
CA GLY A 43 -7.47 2.14 6.13
C GLY A 43 -6.85 0.84 5.60
N TRP A 44 -6.83 0.73 4.27
CA TRP A 44 -6.42 -0.48 3.57
C TRP A 44 -5.33 -0.20 2.56
N GLY A 45 -4.36 -1.11 2.48
CA GLY A 45 -3.32 -1.15 1.46
C GLY A 45 -3.16 -2.57 0.91
N GLU A 46 -2.62 -2.68 -0.28
CA GLU A 46 -2.33 -3.93 -0.96
C GLU A 46 -0.84 -4.03 -1.25
N CYS A 47 -0.21 -5.13 -0.84
CA CYS A 47 1.13 -5.49 -1.30
C CYS A 47 0.99 -6.24 -2.64
N VAL A 48 1.58 -5.65 -3.68
CA VAL A 48 1.47 -6.16 -5.05
C VAL A 48 2.55 -7.20 -5.41
N ALA A 49 3.30 -7.70 -4.42
CA ALA A 49 4.30 -8.74 -4.62
C ALA A 49 3.65 -10.02 -5.17
N MET A 50 4.36 -10.69 -6.07
CA MET A 50 3.94 -11.99 -6.60
C MET A 50 4.18 -13.10 -5.58
N SER A 51 3.55 -14.26 -5.77
CA SER A 51 3.78 -15.45 -4.91
C SER A 51 5.23 -15.92 -4.95
N GLU A 52 5.95 -15.68 -6.06
CA GLU A 52 7.34 -16.07 -6.26
C GLU A 52 8.19 -14.88 -6.74
N PRO A 53 9.48 -14.81 -6.38
CA PRO A 53 10.38 -13.69 -6.73
C PRO A 53 10.87 -13.79 -8.20
N ARG A 54 9.96 -13.82 -9.17
CA ARG A 54 10.27 -13.93 -10.61
C ARG A 54 10.43 -12.58 -11.28
N TYR A 55 9.71 -11.56 -10.80
CA TYR A 55 9.76 -10.21 -11.35
C TYR A 55 10.77 -9.33 -10.61
N CYS A 56 10.77 -9.41 -9.29
CA CYS A 56 11.73 -8.72 -8.42
C CYS A 56 12.05 -9.60 -7.22
N SER A 57 12.91 -9.13 -6.32
CA SER A 57 13.30 -9.88 -5.12
C SER A 57 12.19 -10.01 -4.08
N GLU A 58 11.15 -9.16 -4.14
CA GLU A 58 10.01 -9.26 -3.22
C GLU A 58 9.00 -10.30 -3.69
N TYR A 59 8.47 -11.05 -2.72
CA TYR A 59 7.40 -12.03 -2.91
C TYR A 59 6.49 -12.01 -1.68
N THR A 60 5.27 -12.51 -1.82
CA THR A 60 4.19 -12.36 -0.82
C THR A 60 4.58 -12.83 0.57
N ASP A 61 5.22 -14.01 0.71
CA ASP A 61 5.63 -14.53 2.03
C ASP A 61 6.75 -13.68 2.65
N GLY A 62 7.74 -13.27 1.87
CA GLY A 62 8.81 -12.39 2.32
C GLY A 62 8.29 -11.01 2.74
N ALA A 63 7.36 -10.45 1.97
CA ALA A 63 6.70 -9.19 2.31
C ALA A 63 5.91 -9.30 3.63
N ALA A 64 5.15 -10.39 3.81
CA ALA A 64 4.41 -10.63 5.05
C ALA A 64 5.33 -10.79 6.25
N GLU A 65 6.47 -11.45 6.07
CA GLU A 65 7.47 -11.63 7.13
C GLU A 65 8.12 -10.30 7.52
N VAL A 66 8.55 -9.50 6.55
CA VAL A 66 9.16 -8.19 6.79
C VAL A 66 8.18 -7.23 7.44
N LEU A 67 6.93 -7.18 6.99
CA LEU A 67 5.88 -6.40 7.64
C LEU A 67 5.74 -6.80 9.11
N ARG A 68 5.58 -8.10 9.38
CA ARG A 68 5.32 -8.60 10.74
C ARG A 68 6.50 -8.41 11.69
N LYS A 69 7.73 -8.68 11.23
CA LYS A 69 8.90 -8.71 12.10
C LYS A 69 9.59 -7.37 12.27
N PHE A 70 9.50 -6.49 11.28
CA PHE A 70 10.30 -5.27 11.24
C PHE A 70 9.47 -4.00 11.04
N LEU A 71 8.66 -3.90 9.98
CA LEU A 71 8.00 -2.66 9.63
C LEU A 71 6.91 -2.29 10.65
N ILE A 72 6.00 -3.21 10.95
CA ILE A 72 4.91 -2.94 11.90
C ILE A 72 5.45 -2.66 13.33
N PRO A 73 6.38 -3.46 13.88
CA PRO A 73 6.95 -3.17 15.20
C PRO A 73 7.66 -1.82 15.28
N SER A 74 8.29 -1.34 14.20
CA SER A 74 8.96 -0.04 14.19
C SER A 74 7.99 1.14 14.38
N LEU A 75 6.71 0.97 14.05
CA LEU A 75 5.68 2.00 14.21
C LEU A 75 5.29 2.22 15.68
N GLY A 76 5.53 1.24 16.55
CA GLY A 76 5.22 1.34 17.98
C GLY A 76 5.98 2.44 18.73
N GLN A 77 7.01 3.01 18.10
CA GLN A 77 7.79 4.13 18.66
C GLN A 77 7.23 5.50 18.25
N LEU A 78 6.31 5.53 17.29
CA LEU A 78 5.72 6.77 16.79
C LEU A 78 4.58 7.23 17.69
N THR A 79 4.66 8.49 18.14
CA THR A 79 3.58 9.16 18.87
C THR A 79 2.86 10.07 17.90
N ASP A 80 1.57 9.79 17.64
CA ASP A 80 0.71 10.57 16.72
C ASP A 80 1.34 10.79 15.32
N PRO A 81 1.70 9.68 14.62
CA PRO A 81 2.36 9.79 13.32
C PRO A 81 1.44 10.34 12.25
N ASP A 82 2.05 11.01 11.27
CA ASP A 82 1.51 11.22 9.93
C ASP A 82 2.17 10.25 8.93
N VAL A 83 1.68 10.22 7.69
CA VAL A 83 2.22 9.35 6.65
C VAL A 83 3.71 9.61 6.38
N HIS A 84 4.18 10.85 6.55
CA HIS A 84 5.59 11.20 6.32
C HIS A 84 6.50 10.65 7.41
N ALA A 85 6.08 10.76 8.69
CA ALA A 85 6.82 10.19 9.82
C ALA A 85 6.87 8.65 9.73
N LEU A 86 5.78 8.03 9.29
CA LEU A 86 5.71 6.58 9.03
C LEU A 86 6.67 6.18 7.91
N SER A 87 6.65 6.88 6.79
CA SER A 87 7.55 6.64 5.65
C SER A 87 9.02 6.77 6.07
N ALA A 88 9.38 7.86 6.74
CA ALA A 88 10.73 8.09 7.25
C ALA A 88 11.22 6.99 8.22
N THR A 89 10.33 6.49 9.08
CA THR A 89 10.64 5.38 9.99
C THR A 89 10.97 4.09 9.23
N MET A 90 10.30 3.84 8.11
CA MET A 90 10.55 2.66 7.28
C MET A 90 11.82 2.75 6.44
N GLU A 91 12.40 3.94 6.21
CA GLU A 91 13.65 4.12 5.45
C GLU A 91 14.85 3.44 6.08
N GLN A 92 14.87 3.22 7.40
CA GLN A 92 15.92 2.48 8.09
C GLN A 92 16.08 1.03 7.60
N PHE A 93 15.05 0.45 6.98
CA PHE A 93 15.07 -0.90 6.45
C PHE A 93 15.41 -0.86 4.95
N ALA A 94 16.46 -1.59 4.55
CA ALA A 94 16.85 -1.67 3.15
C ALA A 94 15.84 -2.49 2.32
N GLY A 95 15.55 -2.03 1.10
CA GLY A 95 14.67 -2.75 0.16
C GLY A 95 13.19 -2.77 0.56
N HIS A 96 12.48 -3.80 0.11
CA HIS A 96 11.05 -4.07 0.40
C HIS A 96 10.08 -2.93 0.04
N PRO A 97 10.22 -2.30 -1.16
CA PRO A 97 9.36 -1.17 -1.54
C PRO A 97 7.88 -1.55 -1.62
N MET A 98 7.52 -2.78 -2.02
CA MET A 98 6.12 -3.20 -2.12
C MET A 98 5.49 -3.39 -0.74
N ALA A 99 6.22 -3.97 0.21
CA ALA A 99 5.76 -4.11 1.60
C ALA A 99 5.59 -2.74 2.27
N LYS A 100 6.56 -1.83 2.08
CA LYS A 100 6.51 -0.45 2.59
C LYS A 100 5.32 0.33 2.00
N ALA A 101 5.15 0.27 0.67
CA ALA A 101 4.05 0.95 -0.01
C ALA A 101 2.67 0.45 0.46
N ALA A 102 2.53 -0.86 0.73
CA ALA A 102 1.29 -1.41 1.27
C ALA A 102 0.94 -0.83 2.65
N LEU A 103 1.92 -0.73 3.55
CA LEU A 103 1.72 -0.18 4.89
C LEU A 103 1.46 1.34 4.84
N GLU A 104 2.24 2.07 4.02
CA GLU A 104 2.08 3.50 3.81
C GLU A 104 0.71 3.85 3.22
N THR A 105 0.27 3.10 2.20
CA THR A 105 -1.04 3.31 1.58
C THR A 105 -2.18 3.02 2.56
N ALA A 106 -2.06 1.96 3.38
CA ALA A 106 -3.05 1.64 4.40
C ALA A 106 -3.17 2.77 5.44
N PHE A 107 -2.05 3.31 5.88
CA PHE A 107 -2.04 4.42 6.82
C PHE A 107 -2.61 5.69 6.21
N LEU A 108 -2.19 6.04 4.98
CA LEU A 108 -2.72 7.20 4.26
C LEU A 108 -4.23 7.08 4.01
N ASP A 109 -4.74 5.90 3.67
CA ASP A 109 -6.20 5.69 3.51
C ASP A 109 -6.93 5.95 4.84
N ALA A 110 -6.36 5.51 5.98
CA ALA A 110 -6.93 5.82 7.30
C ALA A 110 -6.93 7.32 7.60
N GLU A 111 -5.82 8.03 7.35
CA GLU A 111 -5.75 9.50 7.53
C GLU A 111 -6.78 10.23 6.68
N LEU A 112 -6.89 9.86 5.41
CA LEU A 112 -7.82 10.51 4.49
C LEU A 112 -9.28 10.25 4.86
N ARG A 113 -9.60 9.05 5.34
CA ARG A 113 -10.94 8.73 5.85
C ARG A 113 -11.28 9.52 7.10
N ALA A 114 -10.35 9.62 8.06
CA ALA A 114 -10.53 10.45 9.26
C ALA A 114 -10.77 11.93 8.89
N ALA A 115 -10.04 12.43 7.89
CA ALA A 115 -10.17 13.80 7.40
C ALA A 115 -11.37 14.03 6.44
N GLY A 116 -12.14 12.99 6.09
CA GLY A 116 -13.22 13.09 5.09
C GLY A 116 -12.73 13.50 3.69
N THR A 117 -11.47 13.22 3.36
CA THR A 117 -10.82 13.62 2.10
C THR A 117 -10.65 12.41 1.19
N SER A 118 -11.02 12.54 -0.09
CA SER A 118 -10.80 11.47 -1.06
C SER A 118 -9.33 11.39 -1.49
N MET A 119 -8.86 10.19 -1.85
CA MET A 119 -7.53 9.99 -2.43
C MET A 119 -7.31 10.86 -3.69
N SER A 120 -8.34 11.03 -4.52
CA SER A 120 -8.26 11.89 -5.71
C SER A 120 -8.04 13.36 -5.35
N SER A 121 -8.68 13.87 -4.30
CA SER A 121 -8.49 15.23 -3.81
C SER A 121 -7.10 15.43 -3.20
N TYR A 122 -6.60 14.44 -2.49
CA TYR A 122 -5.23 14.43 -1.95
C TYR A 122 -4.19 14.48 -3.07
N LEU A 123 -4.29 13.59 -4.07
CA LEU A 123 -3.37 13.54 -5.20
C LEU A 123 -3.46 14.78 -6.11
N ALA A 124 -4.64 15.45 -6.21
CA ALA A 124 -4.78 16.68 -6.97
C ALA A 124 -3.93 17.84 -6.41
N ARG A 125 -3.69 17.87 -5.10
CA ARG A 125 -2.79 18.86 -4.48
C ARG A 125 -1.34 18.67 -4.94
N TRP A 126 -0.91 17.41 -5.14
CA TRP A 126 0.41 17.07 -5.64
C TRP A 126 0.56 17.34 -7.15
N SER A 127 -0.52 17.24 -7.92
CA SER A 127 -0.49 17.49 -9.36
C SER A 127 -0.20 18.95 -9.72
N ILE A 128 -0.52 19.89 -8.82
CA ILE A 128 -0.18 21.32 -8.98
C ILE A 128 1.33 21.52 -8.78
N ALA A 129 1.94 20.79 -7.83
CA ALA A 129 3.37 20.86 -7.56
C ALA A 129 4.23 20.08 -8.58
N TYR A 130 3.64 19.04 -9.21
CA TYR A 130 4.32 18.14 -10.15
C TYR A 130 3.49 17.91 -11.42
N PRO A 131 3.64 18.74 -12.46
CA PRO A 131 2.82 18.70 -13.69
C PRO A 131 2.81 17.35 -14.44
N ARG A 132 3.81 16.47 -14.18
CA ARG A 132 3.84 15.11 -14.78
C ARG A 132 2.79 14.16 -14.19
N VAL A 133 2.38 14.34 -12.95
CA VAL A 133 1.35 13.54 -12.29
C VAL A 133 -0.04 13.92 -12.79
N SER A 134 -0.25 15.18 -13.17
CA SER A 134 -1.52 15.69 -13.70
C SER A 134 -2.00 14.98 -14.98
N ARG A 135 -1.08 14.55 -15.84
CA ARG A 135 -1.39 13.78 -17.06
C ARG A 135 -1.94 12.38 -16.75
N TRP A 136 -1.55 11.77 -15.64
CA TRP A 136 -2.06 10.47 -15.21
C TRP A 136 -3.46 10.58 -14.62
N VAL A 137 -3.69 11.55 -13.75
CA VAL A 137 -4.98 11.79 -13.10
C VAL A 137 -6.05 12.18 -14.12
N SER A 138 -5.73 13.00 -15.13
CA SER A 138 -6.65 13.36 -16.20
C SER A 138 -7.03 12.17 -17.10
N ARG A 139 -6.11 11.22 -17.32
CA ARG A 139 -6.38 9.99 -18.09
C ARG A 139 -7.32 9.03 -17.35
N ILE A 140 -7.20 8.90 -16.03
CA ILE A 140 -8.11 8.07 -15.22
C ILE A 140 -9.54 8.65 -15.27
N ARG A 141 -9.71 9.97 -15.24
CA ARG A 141 -11.02 10.62 -15.37
C ARG A 141 -11.68 10.39 -16.73
N SER A 142 -10.94 10.29 -17.81
CA SER A 142 -11.47 10.06 -19.16
C SER A 142 -11.85 8.60 -19.45
N MET A 143 -11.46 7.66 -18.57
CA MET A 143 -11.80 6.23 -18.69
C MET A 143 -13.03 5.83 -17.83
N SER A 144 -13.68 6.78 -17.15
CA SER A 144 -14.84 6.56 -16.28
C SER A 144 -16.17 7.07 -16.91
N CYS A 145 -16.25 7.08 -18.24
CA CYS A 145 -17.51 7.27 -18.99
C CYS A 145 -17.89 6.03 -19.76
#